data_baf91731871db0a6fc9f090c28723eeb
#
_entry.id   baf91731871db0a6fc9f090c28723eeb
#
_cell.length_a   1.000
_cell.length_b   1.000
_cell.length_c   1.000
_cell.angle_alpha   90.00
_cell.angle_beta   90.00
_cell.angle_gamma   90.00
#
_symmetry.space_group_name_H-M   'P 1'
#
loop_
_entity.id
_entity.type
_entity.pdbx_description
1 polymer ?
#
loop_
_entity_poly.entity_id
_entity_poly.type
_entity_poly.pdbx_seq_one_letter_code
_entity_poly.pdbx_strand_id
1 'polypeptide(L)'
;MLTINALAAADSVLIPVQANPLPAKDMTQLIKTINKVKRGINPGLRIDGIVITLVDARTNLAKDVTSQLKENYGSAIKIYDNQIPLAVKAAEVTARGKSIFAYDEKGTVAKAYKALAKEVIRNGEKRKERIRSAEAR
;
A
#
# COMPACT_ATOMS: atom_id res chain seq x y z
N MET A 1 18.63 -3.35 -8.14
CA MET A 1 19.09 -2.03 -8.66
C MET A 1 17.95 -1.05 -8.87
N LEU A 2 16.92 -1.41 -9.65
CA LEU A 2 15.76 -0.53 -9.85
C LEU A 2 15.02 -0.21 -8.55
N THR A 3 14.87 -1.19 -7.67
CA THR A 3 14.22 -1.00 -6.37
C THR A 3 14.97 0.04 -5.52
N ILE A 4 16.30 -0.06 -5.45
CA ILE A 4 17.12 0.88 -4.68
C ILE A 4 17.06 2.28 -5.29
N ASN A 5 17.11 2.40 -6.61
CA ASN A 5 17.00 3.68 -7.30
C ASN A 5 15.65 4.34 -7.05
N ALA A 6 14.56 3.57 -7.11
CA ALA A 6 13.21 4.08 -6.83
C ALA A 6 13.10 4.58 -5.39
N LEU A 7 13.60 3.81 -4.42
CA LEU A 7 13.57 4.18 -3.01
C LEU A 7 14.45 5.40 -2.71
N ALA A 8 15.59 5.53 -3.39
CA ALA A 8 16.47 6.68 -3.23
C ALA A 8 15.81 7.99 -3.67
N ALA A 9 14.95 7.93 -4.69
CA ALA A 9 14.25 9.09 -5.25
C ALA A 9 12.90 9.36 -4.62
N ALA A 10 12.30 8.39 -3.93
CA ALA A 10 10.95 8.49 -3.41
C ALA A 10 10.87 9.31 -2.12
N ASP A 11 9.72 9.96 -1.91
CA ASP A 11 9.40 10.63 -0.65
C ASP A 11 8.77 9.64 0.34
N SER A 12 7.99 8.70 -0.17
CA SER A 12 7.32 7.68 0.63
C SER A 12 7.07 6.42 -0.18
N VAL A 13 6.78 5.32 0.53
CA VAL A 13 6.55 4.00 -0.05
C VAL A 13 5.19 3.48 0.37
N LEU A 14 4.38 3.07 -0.60
CA LEU A 14 3.15 2.33 -0.38
C LEU A 14 3.40 0.88 -0.82
N ILE A 15 3.18 -0.08 0.08
CA ILE A 15 3.51 -1.49 -0.15
C ILE A 15 2.24 -2.28 -0.48
N PRO A 16 2.04 -2.72 -1.73
CA PRO A 16 0.95 -3.62 -2.06
C PRO A 16 1.31 -5.05 -1.67
N VAL A 17 0.38 -5.73 -1.02
CA VAL A 17 0.54 -7.12 -0.57
C VAL A 17 -0.66 -7.92 -1.07
N GLN A 18 -0.42 -9.01 -1.77
CA GLN A 18 -1.49 -9.89 -2.21
C GLN A 18 -2.10 -10.63 -1.02
N ALA A 19 -3.42 -10.88 -1.09
CA ALA A 19 -4.16 -11.60 -0.04
C ALA A 19 -3.93 -13.12 -0.12
N ASN A 20 -2.67 -13.53 -0.14
CA ASN A 20 -2.21 -14.91 -0.10
C ASN A 20 -1.33 -15.12 1.13
N PRO A 21 -1.16 -16.36 1.61
CA PRO A 21 -0.20 -16.62 2.67
C PRO A 21 1.18 -16.11 2.28
N LEU A 22 1.68 -15.13 3.04
CA LEU A 22 2.96 -14.50 2.76
C LEU A 22 4.09 -15.27 3.42
N PRO A 23 5.17 -15.55 2.68
CA PRO A 23 6.41 -15.90 3.34
C PRO A 23 6.85 -14.70 4.19
N ALA A 24 6.88 -14.87 5.50
CA ALA A 24 7.32 -13.80 6.41
C ALA A 24 8.69 -13.25 6.04
N LYS A 25 9.51 -14.09 5.43
CA LYS A 25 10.85 -13.77 4.94
C LYS A 25 10.84 -12.65 3.89
N ASP A 26 9.91 -12.69 2.93
CA ASP A 26 9.86 -11.72 1.84
C ASP A 26 9.52 -10.31 2.35
N MET A 27 8.58 -10.22 3.26
CA MET A 27 8.19 -8.95 3.87
C MET A 27 9.31 -8.38 4.74
N THR A 28 9.96 -9.22 5.52
CA THR A 28 11.10 -8.84 6.34
C THR A 28 12.25 -8.33 5.48
N GLN A 29 12.53 -9.00 4.36
CA GLN A 29 13.57 -8.59 3.42
C GLN A 29 13.28 -7.21 2.81
N LEU A 30 12.05 -6.97 2.40
CA LEU A 30 11.65 -5.69 1.83
C LEU A 30 11.80 -4.56 2.85
N ILE A 31 11.34 -4.75 4.07
CA ILE A 31 11.43 -3.74 5.13
C ILE A 31 12.88 -3.46 5.50
N LYS A 32 13.74 -4.47 5.54
CA LYS A 32 15.19 -4.30 5.75
C LYS A 32 15.81 -3.45 4.64
N THR A 33 15.44 -3.69 3.38
CA THR A 33 15.92 -2.91 2.23
C THR A 33 15.50 -1.45 2.35
N ILE A 34 14.24 -1.20 2.68
CA ILE A 34 13.72 0.17 2.87
C ILE A 34 14.47 0.89 3.98
N ASN A 35 14.67 0.24 5.12
CA ASN A 35 15.37 0.83 6.27
C ASN A 35 16.85 1.11 5.94
N LYS A 36 17.48 0.25 5.17
CA LYS A 36 18.87 0.43 4.74
C LYS A 36 19.02 1.65 3.83
N VAL A 37 18.11 1.82 2.88
CA VAL A 37 18.07 3.02 2.01
C VAL A 37 17.80 4.27 2.85
N LYS A 38 16.85 4.20 3.78
CA LYS A 38 16.52 5.33 4.66
C LYS A 38 17.71 5.78 5.49
N ARG A 39 18.52 4.87 5.99
CA ARG A 39 19.69 5.22 6.81
C ARG A 39 20.87 5.74 6.01
N GLY A 40 21.10 5.20 4.82
CA GLY A 40 22.30 5.47 4.04
C GLY A 40 22.16 6.48 2.91
N ILE A 41 21.02 6.49 2.24
CA ILE A 41 20.83 7.23 0.98
C ILE A 41 19.73 8.30 1.09
N ASN A 42 18.60 7.95 1.69
CA ASN A 42 17.41 8.82 1.72
C ASN A 42 16.79 8.86 3.12
N PRO A 43 17.32 9.71 4.01
CA PRO A 43 16.79 9.82 5.39
C PRO A 43 15.34 10.27 5.50
N GLY A 44 14.83 10.97 4.48
CA GLY A 44 13.45 11.43 4.42
C GLY A 44 12.45 10.39 3.94
N LEU A 45 12.92 9.21 3.54
CA LEU A 45 12.03 8.14 3.07
C LEU A 45 11.13 7.61 4.18
N ARG A 46 9.84 7.47 3.89
CA ARG A 46 8.83 6.98 4.84
C ARG A 46 8.04 5.84 4.24
N ILE A 47 7.53 4.96 5.09
CA ILE A 47 6.55 3.95 4.69
C ILE A 47 5.16 4.52 4.96
N ASP A 48 4.40 4.81 3.89
CA ASP A 48 3.02 5.31 4.02
C ASP A 48 2.08 4.26 4.57
N GLY A 49 2.25 3.03 4.16
CA GLY A 49 1.43 1.94 4.64
C GLY A 49 1.44 0.72 3.74
N ILE A 50 0.64 -0.25 4.13
CA ILE A 50 0.43 -1.51 3.42
C ILE A 50 -1.00 -1.55 2.90
N VAL A 51 -1.17 -1.90 1.63
CA VAL A 51 -2.46 -2.11 0.98
C VAL A 51 -2.60 -3.57 0.59
N ILE A 52 -3.69 -4.20 0.99
CA ILE A 52 -3.97 -5.60 0.63
C ILE A 52 -4.72 -5.62 -0.70
N THR A 53 -4.20 -6.39 -1.65
CA THR A 53 -4.73 -6.47 -3.01
C THR A 53 -5.18 -7.90 -3.35
N LEU A 54 -5.90 -8.04 -4.45
CA LEU A 54 -6.41 -9.32 -4.97
C LEU A 54 -7.24 -10.07 -3.91
N VAL A 55 -8.08 -9.34 -3.18
CA VAL A 55 -8.92 -9.90 -2.13
C VAL A 55 -10.09 -10.65 -2.75
N ASP A 56 -10.19 -11.95 -2.47
CA ASP A 56 -11.34 -12.77 -2.84
C ASP A 56 -12.29 -12.85 -1.64
N ALA A 57 -13.45 -12.21 -1.76
CA ALA A 57 -14.46 -12.14 -0.69
C ALA A 57 -15.04 -13.52 -0.32
N ARG A 58 -14.86 -14.54 -1.19
CA ARG A 58 -15.31 -15.91 -0.92
C ARG A 58 -14.40 -16.67 0.03
N THR A 59 -13.24 -16.14 0.37
CA THR A 59 -12.27 -16.80 1.23
C THR A 59 -11.99 -15.97 2.49
N ASN A 60 -11.46 -16.62 3.52
CA ASN A 60 -11.02 -15.94 4.74
C ASN A 60 -9.54 -15.53 4.69
N LEU A 61 -8.85 -15.78 3.58
CA LEU A 61 -7.42 -15.48 3.44
C LEU A 61 -7.10 -14.01 3.67
N ALA A 62 -7.92 -13.11 3.16
CA ALA A 62 -7.71 -11.68 3.34
C ALA A 62 -7.76 -11.26 4.81
N LYS A 63 -8.70 -11.83 5.58
CA LYS A 63 -8.81 -11.56 7.01
C LYS A 63 -7.59 -12.10 7.77
N ASP A 64 -7.15 -13.31 7.43
CA ASP A 64 -5.99 -13.94 8.06
C ASP A 64 -4.71 -13.16 7.77
N VAL A 65 -4.49 -12.77 6.51
CA VAL A 65 -3.33 -11.96 6.11
C VAL A 65 -3.37 -10.60 6.80
N THR A 66 -4.53 -9.94 6.84
CA THR A 66 -4.70 -8.65 7.53
C THR A 66 -4.34 -8.77 9.01
N SER A 67 -4.84 -9.82 9.67
CA SER A 67 -4.56 -10.05 11.09
C SER A 67 -3.08 -10.28 11.34
N GLN A 68 -2.41 -11.10 10.53
CA GLN A 68 -0.97 -11.34 10.63
C GLN A 68 -0.16 -10.06 10.44
N LEU A 69 -0.51 -9.25 9.46
CA LEU A 69 0.18 -7.98 9.21
C LEU A 69 -0.02 -7.00 10.36
N LYS A 70 -1.22 -6.91 10.91
CA LYS A 70 -1.49 -6.05 12.07
C LYS A 70 -0.73 -6.49 13.31
N GLU A 71 -0.62 -7.79 13.55
CA GLU A 71 0.15 -8.33 14.68
C GLU A 71 1.65 -8.03 14.53
N ASN A 72 2.20 -8.23 13.34
CA ASN A 72 3.63 -8.11 13.12
C ASN A 72 4.10 -6.68 12.88
N TYR A 73 3.30 -5.85 12.21
CA TYR A 73 3.70 -4.53 11.73
C TYR A 73 2.76 -3.39 12.10
N GLY A 74 1.57 -3.67 12.61
CA GLY A 74 0.52 -2.67 12.83
C GLY A 74 0.88 -1.54 13.78
N SER A 75 1.81 -1.77 14.70
CA SER A 75 2.29 -0.74 15.62
C SER A 75 3.27 0.24 14.98
N ALA A 76 3.97 -0.17 13.93
CA ALA A 76 5.00 0.61 13.26
C ALA A 76 4.58 1.11 11.88
N ILE A 77 3.74 0.35 11.17
CA ILE A 77 3.34 0.63 9.79
C ILE A 77 1.82 0.62 9.71
N LYS A 78 1.26 1.64 9.07
CA LYS A 78 -0.20 1.70 8.84
C LYS A 78 -0.62 0.63 7.83
N ILE A 79 -1.70 -0.08 8.15
CA ILE A 79 -2.34 -1.00 7.22
C ILE A 79 -3.67 -0.35 6.80
N TYR A 80 -3.80 -0.05 5.51
CA TYR A 80 -4.97 0.64 4.98
C TYR A 80 -6.22 -0.23 5.08
N ASP A 81 -7.33 0.39 5.46
CA ASP A 81 -8.62 -0.29 5.59
C ASP A 81 -9.21 -0.65 4.24
N ASN A 82 -8.97 0.19 3.22
CA ASN A 82 -9.45 -0.04 1.87
C ASN A 82 -8.59 -1.05 1.15
N GLN A 83 -9.18 -2.19 0.80
CA GLN A 83 -8.52 -3.29 0.10
C GLN A 83 -8.97 -3.33 -1.35
N ILE A 84 -8.12 -3.86 -2.23
CA ILE A 84 -8.43 -3.98 -3.65
C ILE A 84 -8.92 -5.40 -3.94
N PRO A 85 -10.18 -5.56 -4.38
CA PRO A 85 -10.73 -6.89 -4.64
C PRO A 85 -10.18 -7.51 -5.92
N LEU A 86 -10.20 -8.84 -5.96
CA LEU A 86 -9.93 -9.61 -7.16
C LEU A 86 -11.14 -9.51 -8.10
N ALA A 87 -10.94 -9.07 -9.33
CA ALA A 87 -11.99 -8.98 -10.33
C ALA A 87 -11.46 -9.22 -11.74
N VAL A 88 -12.24 -9.93 -12.53
CA VAL A 88 -11.88 -10.27 -13.92
C VAL A 88 -11.71 -9.00 -14.78
N LYS A 89 -12.58 -8.00 -14.57
CA LYS A 89 -12.52 -6.74 -15.33
C LYS A 89 -11.22 -5.98 -15.12
N ALA A 90 -10.59 -6.09 -13.96
CA ALA A 90 -9.29 -5.47 -13.70
C ALA A 90 -8.18 -6.08 -14.56
N ALA A 91 -8.26 -7.39 -14.83
CA ALA A 91 -7.34 -8.06 -15.73
C ALA A 91 -7.62 -7.70 -17.21
N GLU A 92 -8.89 -7.54 -17.59
CA GLU A 92 -9.29 -7.14 -18.95
C GLU A 92 -8.78 -5.75 -19.34
N VAL A 93 -8.68 -4.84 -18.38
CA VAL A 93 -8.19 -3.48 -18.58
C VAL A 93 -6.80 -3.46 -19.20
N THR A 94 -5.91 -4.34 -18.76
CA THR A 94 -4.56 -4.45 -19.29
C THR A 94 -4.57 -4.81 -20.79
N ALA A 95 -5.45 -5.74 -21.17
CA ALA A 95 -5.59 -6.17 -22.58
C ALA A 95 -6.21 -5.06 -23.45
N ARG A 96 -7.04 -4.20 -22.89
CA ARG A 96 -7.76 -3.14 -23.63
C ARG A 96 -6.99 -1.82 -23.67
N GLY A 97 -5.91 -1.67 -22.90
CA GLY A 97 -5.11 -0.45 -22.86
C GLY A 97 -5.85 0.76 -22.30
N LYS A 98 -6.85 0.55 -21.45
CA LYS A 98 -7.62 1.62 -20.79
C LYS A 98 -7.39 1.59 -19.28
N SER A 99 -7.62 2.72 -18.60
CA SER A 99 -7.63 2.72 -17.14
C SER A 99 -8.89 2.03 -16.62
N ILE A 100 -8.84 1.53 -15.37
CA ILE A 100 -10.04 0.92 -14.76
C ILE A 100 -11.19 1.92 -14.64
N PHE A 101 -10.90 3.20 -14.48
CA PHE A 101 -11.91 4.25 -14.42
C PHE A 101 -12.58 4.51 -15.76
N ALA A 102 -11.81 4.39 -16.86
CA ALA A 102 -12.35 4.54 -18.20
C ALA A 102 -13.12 3.29 -18.66
N TYR A 103 -12.69 2.11 -18.24
CA TYR A 103 -13.25 0.83 -18.66
C TYR A 103 -14.48 0.43 -17.85
N ASP A 104 -14.42 0.61 -16.51
CA ASP A 104 -15.48 0.16 -15.59
C ASP A 104 -15.58 1.10 -14.40
N GLU A 105 -15.94 2.36 -14.63
CA GLU A 105 -16.03 3.40 -13.61
C GLU A 105 -16.91 3.05 -12.41
N LYS A 106 -18.00 2.31 -12.65
CA LYS A 106 -18.95 1.91 -11.61
C LYS A 106 -18.63 0.55 -11.00
N GLY A 107 -17.58 -0.10 -11.44
CA GLY A 107 -17.19 -1.42 -10.97
C GLY A 107 -16.61 -1.40 -9.57
N THR A 108 -16.58 -2.58 -8.94
CA THR A 108 -16.08 -2.76 -7.58
C THR A 108 -14.61 -2.34 -7.44
N VAL A 109 -13.77 -2.67 -8.43
CA VAL A 109 -12.35 -2.35 -8.40
C VAL A 109 -12.13 -0.84 -8.53
N ALA A 110 -12.82 -0.18 -9.45
CA ALA A 110 -12.72 1.27 -9.61
C ALA A 110 -13.12 2.00 -8.32
N LYS A 111 -14.22 1.58 -7.70
CA LYS A 111 -14.66 2.13 -6.41
C LYS A 111 -13.64 1.89 -5.30
N ALA A 112 -13.01 0.71 -5.27
CA ALA A 112 -12.01 0.37 -4.28
C ALA A 112 -10.76 1.25 -4.42
N TYR A 113 -10.25 1.46 -5.63
CA TYR A 113 -9.13 2.37 -5.88
C TYR A 113 -9.46 3.80 -5.50
N LYS A 114 -10.67 4.26 -5.80
CA LYS A 114 -11.12 5.60 -5.46
C LYS A 114 -11.18 5.80 -3.94
N ALA A 115 -11.70 4.82 -3.21
CA ALA A 115 -11.75 4.85 -1.75
C ALA A 115 -10.33 4.81 -1.15
N LEU A 116 -9.45 3.99 -1.71
CA LEU A 116 -8.04 3.91 -1.31
C LEU A 116 -7.34 5.26 -1.53
N ALA A 117 -7.53 5.89 -2.69
CA ALA A 117 -6.94 7.18 -3.00
C ALA A 117 -7.35 8.25 -1.97
N LYS A 118 -8.63 8.27 -1.60
CA LYS A 118 -9.12 9.18 -0.55
C LYS A 118 -8.47 8.92 0.80
N GLU A 119 -8.27 7.66 1.16
CA GLU A 119 -7.61 7.28 2.42
C GLU A 119 -6.14 7.69 2.42
N VAL A 120 -5.43 7.50 1.31
CA VAL A 120 -4.02 7.91 1.15
C VAL A 120 -3.88 9.44 1.29
N ILE A 121 -4.76 10.19 0.63
CA ILE A 121 -4.76 11.66 0.70
C ILE A 121 -5.00 12.12 2.15
N ARG A 122 -5.99 11.55 2.83
CA ARG A 122 -6.31 11.87 4.21
C ARG A 122 -5.16 11.58 5.16
N ASN A 123 -4.48 10.45 4.96
CA ASN A 123 -3.30 10.09 5.75
C ASN A 123 -2.16 11.11 5.55
N GLY A 124 -1.94 11.55 4.32
CA GLY A 124 -0.94 12.57 3.99
C GLY A 124 -1.25 13.93 4.63
N GLU A 125 -2.51 14.34 4.63
CA GLU A 125 -2.96 15.59 5.26
C GLU A 125 -2.74 15.55 6.78
N LYS A 126 -3.12 14.49 7.45
CA LYS A 126 -2.89 14.30 8.88
C LYS A 126 -1.40 14.37 9.24
N ARG A 127 -0.55 13.83 8.39
CA ARG A 127 0.90 13.89 8.58
C ARG A 127 1.40 15.33 8.47
N LYS A 128 0.95 16.10 7.48
CA LYS A 128 1.30 17.51 7.32
C LYS A 128 0.88 18.33 8.53
N GLU A 129 -0.32 18.09 9.06
CA GLU A 129 -0.81 18.75 10.26
C GLU A 129 0.07 18.46 11.48
N ARG A 130 0.47 17.20 11.66
CA ARG A 130 1.37 16.79 12.76
C ARG A 130 2.71 17.49 12.68
N ILE A 131 3.27 17.60 11.47
CA ILE A 131 4.55 18.28 11.24
C ILE A 131 4.43 19.76 11.57
N ARG A 132 3.39 20.44 11.06
CA ARG A 132 3.12 21.84 11.35
C ARG A 132 2.95 22.08 12.84
N SER A 133 2.22 21.22 13.53
CA SER A 133 2.01 21.33 14.99
C SER A 133 3.31 21.15 15.76
N ALA A 134 4.20 20.26 15.32
CA ALA A 134 5.50 20.05 15.92
C ALA A 134 6.44 21.24 15.70
N GLU A 135 6.42 21.84 14.52
CA GLU A 135 7.23 23.01 14.17
C GLU A 135 6.77 24.27 14.92
N ALA A 136 5.47 24.37 15.22
CA ALA A 136 4.90 25.49 15.96
C ALA A 136 5.20 25.47 17.47
N ARG A 137 5.74 24.37 17.99
CA ARG A 137 6.13 24.22 19.40
C ARG A 137 7.61 24.53 19.58
#